data_747b8f36654e2307f0b77dbb35a375e9
#
_entry.id   747b8f36654e2307f0b77dbb35a375e9
#
_cell.length_a   1.000
_cell.length_b   1.000
_cell.length_c   1.000
_cell.angle_alpha   90.00
_cell.angle_beta   90.00
_cell.angle_gamma   90.00
#
_symmetry.space_group_name_H-M   'P 1'
#
loop_
_entity.id
_entity.type
_entity.pdbx_description
1 polymer ?
#
loop_
_entity_poly.entity_id
_entity_poly.type
_entity_poly.pdbx_seq_one_letter_code
_entity_poly.pdbx_strand_id
1 'polypeptide(L)'
;MKKIFDLIKRNIFFIITLIVIFLLFNIKLPYYIETSGGLININDRYIIDKSYNSKGSINMTYVSEYKGTIPTLLIAKLNKNMDIIKKEEVVYENETEEEVNFRGKMMLKEASDNAIIISYLKADKLVKIKSSDMYITYIYNDSDTDLKIKDKIISIDNIIVNSKEEIKELIKNKNKIKIKVINDNKEYERYATIKDGKIGVIVTYDRDIETYPKIKVVDKKNEYGSSGGLMTTLLIYNKLTKFDITKGLKIAGTGTIEIDGTVGEIDGIKYKLRGAVKEKADVFLVPSGNYKEALKYKKQNKYNIKIVEVKTFDDAVNYLKNM
;
A
#
# COMPACT_ATOMS: atom_id res chain seq x y z
N MET A 1 36.08 -23.34 -35.61
CA MET A 1 34.85 -22.76 -36.18
C MET A 1 33.94 -23.80 -36.83
N LYS A 2 34.43 -24.65 -37.76
CA LYS A 2 33.65 -25.66 -38.51
C LYS A 2 32.89 -26.64 -37.57
N LYS A 3 33.58 -27.22 -36.55
CA LYS A 3 32.96 -28.12 -35.56
C LYS A 3 31.83 -27.52 -34.76
N ILE A 4 31.92 -26.22 -34.39
CA ILE A 4 30.87 -25.51 -33.65
C ILE A 4 29.66 -25.28 -34.57
N PHE A 5 29.90 -24.91 -35.82
CA PHE A 5 28.87 -24.73 -36.83
C PHE A 5 28.07 -26.02 -37.08
N ASP A 6 28.79 -27.15 -37.23
CA ASP A 6 28.18 -28.47 -37.44
C ASP A 6 27.36 -28.91 -36.19
N LEU A 7 27.85 -28.62 -34.99
CA LEU A 7 27.12 -28.88 -33.74
C LEU A 7 25.82 -28.06 -33.65
N ILE A 8 25.87 -26.76 -33.97
CA ILE A 8 24.70 -25.90 -34.03
C ILE A 8 23.70 -26.41 -35.06
N LYS A 9 24.16 -26.70 -36.27
CA LYS A 9 23.29 -27.19 -37.35
C LYS A 9 22.60 -28.51 -36.99
N ARG A 10 23.31 -29.41 -36.32
CA ARG A 10 22.74 -30.70 -35.87
C ARG A 10 21.70 -30.53 -34.75
N ASN A 11 21.83 -29.50 -33.93
CA ASN A 11 20.93 -29.26 -32.80
C ASN A 11 20.02 -28.03 -33.02
N ILE A 12 19.91 -27.54 -34.26
CA ILE A 12 19.19 -26.29 -34.56
C ILE A 12 17.74 -26.29 -34.05
N PHE A 13 17.04 -27.40 -34.21
CA PHE A 13 15.65 -27.54 -33.70
C PHE A 13 15.58 -27.41 -32.18
N PHE A 14 16.50 -28.05 -31.48
CA PHE A 14 16.59 -27.96 -30.02
C PHE A 14 16.91 -26.52 -29.55
N ILE A 15 17.85 -25.85 -30.23
CA ILE A 15 18.20 -24.46 -29.93
C ILE A 15 17.02 -23.54 -30.17
N ILE A 16 16.31 -23.69 -31.30
CA ILE A 16 15.09 -22.89 -31.58
C ILE A 16 14.04 -23.15 -30.52
N THR A 17 13.81 -24.40 -30.11
CA THR A 17 12.86 -24.74 -29.05
C THR A 17 13.22 -24.07 -27.75
N LEU A 18 14.50 -24.07 -27.34
CA LEU A 18 14.94 -23.36 -26.13
C LEU A 18 14.72 -21.84 -26.21
N ILE A 19 15.03 -21.26 -27.40
CA ILE A 19 14.77 -19.82 -27.60
C ILE A 19 13.27 -19.50 -27.51
N VAL A 20 12.42 -20.31 -28.12
CA VAL A 20 10.97 -20.13 -28.06
C VAL A 20 10.49 -20.23 -26.60
N ILE A 21 10.92 -21.25 -25.87
CA ILE A 21 10.59 -21.40 -24.45
C ILE A 21 11.07 -20.18 -23.66
N PHE A 22 12.30 -19.75 -23.87
CA PHE A 22 12.86 -18.56 -23.22
C PHE A 22 11.99 -17.32 -23.51
N LEU A 23 11.59 -17.09 -24.75
CA LEU A 23 10.74 -15.96 -25.13
C LEU A 23 9.36 -16.05 -24.49
N LEU A 24 8.72 -17.22 -24.48
CA LEU A 24 7.41 -17.42 -23.85
C LEU A 24 7.41 -17.06 -22.36
N PHE A 25 8.49 -17.35 -21.63
CA PHE A 25 8.59 -17.04 -20.19
C PHE A 25 9.06 -15.61 -19.90
N ASN A 26 9.72 -14.93 -20.83
CA ASN A 26 10.31 -13.61 -20.61
C ASN A 26 9.51 -12.45 -21.21
N ILE A 27 8.74 -12.70 -22.28
CA ILE A 27 7.88 -11.66 -22.87
C ILE A 27 6.73 -11.37 -21.91
N LYS A 28 6.72 -10.15 -21.37
CA LYS A 28 5.63 -9.64 -20.49
C LYS A 28 4.49 -9.12 -21.35
N LEU A 29 3.30 -9.57 -21.07
CA LEU A 29 2.06 -9.14 -21.73
C LEU A 29 1.41 -8.01 -20.91
N PRO A 30 0.48 -7.22 -21.50
CA PRO A 30 -0.20 -6.13 -20.80
C PRO A 30 -1.29 -6.65 -19.84
N TYR A 31 -0.93 -7.63 -19.03
CA TYR A 31 -1.77 -8.24 -18.00
C TYR A 31 -0.97 -8.45 -16.73
N TYR A 32 -1.66 -8.36 -15.61
CA TYR A 32 -1.18 -8.76 -14.30
C TYR A 32 -1.93 -9.98 -13.82
N ILE A 33 -1.27 -10.77 -12.98
CA ILE A 33 -1.88 -11.91 -12.31
C ILE A 33 -1.89 -11.61 -10.84
N GLU A 34 -3.08 -11.59 -10.25
CA GLU A 34 -3.26 -11.47 -8.81
C GLU A 34 -3.56 -12.82 -8.16
N THR A 35 -2.96 -13.04 -7.02
CA THR A 35 -3.21 -14.22 -6.20
C THR A 35 -2.99 -13.93 -4.71
N SER A 36 -3.43 -14.85 -3.87
CA SER A 36 -3.21 -14.76 -2.43
C SER A 36 -1.73 -14.75 -2.09
N GLY A 37 -1.27 -13.72 -1.41
CA GLY A 37 0.09 -13.63 -0.89
C GLY A 37 0.26 -14.47 0.38
N GLY A 38 -0.42 -14.11 1.45
CA GLY A 38 -0.30 -14.73 2.77
C GLY A 38 -0.29 -13.71 3.89
N LEU A 39 0.40 -14.04 4.99
CA LEU A 39 0.63 -13.15 6.12
C LEU A 39 2.06 -12.64 6.14
N ILE A 40 2.22 -11.40 6.53
CA ILE A 40 3.50 -10.81 6.87
C ILE A 40 3.48 -10.47 8.36
N ASN A 41 4.37 -11.11 9.12
CA ASN A 41 4.64 -10.69 10.48
C ASN A 41 5.45 -9.39 10.43
N ILE A 42 4.84 -8.31 10.93
CA ILE A 42 5.42 -6.96 10.87
C ILE A 42 6.20 -6.59 12.13
N ASN A 43 6.39 -7.54 13.05
CA ASN A 43 7.01 -7.29 14.36
C ASN A 43 8.41 -6.68 14.27
N ASP A 44 9.22 -7.16 13.32
CA ASP A 44 10.62 -6.74 13.17
C ASP A 44 10.79 -5.46 12.35
N ARG A 45 9.69 -4.90 11.85
CA ARG A 45 9.71 -3.65 11.07
C ARG A 45 9.72 -2.41 11.94
N TYR A 46 9.08 -2.49 13.11
CA TYR A 46 8.90 -1.39 14.02
C TYR A 46 9.60 -1.71 15.33
N ILE A 47 10.85 -1.26 15.44
CA ILE A 47 11.70 -1.46 16.62
C ILE A 47 11.50 -0.27 17.55
N ILE A 48 10.99 -0.53 18.75
CA ILE A 48 10.67 0.49 19.74
C ILE A 48 11.49 0.24 21.00
N ASP A 49 12.16 1.29 21.50
CA ASP A 49 12.90 1.21 22.75
C ASP A 49 11.95 0.90 23.92
N LYS A 50 12.35 -0.07 24.76
CA LYS A 50 11.54 -0.48 25.93
C LYS A 50 10.12 -0.94 25.58
N SER A 51 9.95 -1.64 24.45
CA SER A 51 8.66 -2.21 24.03
C SER A 51 8.21 -3.38 24.90
N TYR A 52 6.91 -3.58 24.99
CA TYR A 52 6.32 -4.77 25.63
C TYR A 52 6.24 -5.95 24.64
N ASN A 53 6.44 -7.16 25.16
CA ASN A 53 6.35 -8.37 24.36
C ASN A 53 4.90 -8.81 24.21
N SER A 54 4.59 -9.39 23.04
CA SER A 54 3.29 -10.01 22.75
C SER A 54 3.39 -11.53 22.85
N LYS A 55 2.34 -12.18 23.37
CA LYS A 55 2.20 -13.64 23.40
C LYS A 55 1.71 -14.21 22.07
N GLY A 56 0.97 -13.39 21.31
CA GLY A 56 0.49 -13.72 19.96
C GLY A 56 1.20 -12.92 18.88
N SER A 57 0.57 -12.79 17.73
CA SER A 57 1.14 -12.03 16.62
C SER A 57 0.10 -11.14 15.91
N ILE A 58 0.56 -9.99 15.42
CA ILE A 58 -0.21 -9.08 14.57
C ILE A 58 0.41 -9.11 13.17
N ASN A 59 -0.40 -9.49 12.21
CA ASN A 59 0.07 -9.78 10.86
C ASN A 59 -0.77 -9.01 9.84
N MET A 60 -0.14 -8.39 8.88
CA MET A 60 -0.84 -7.86 7.73
C MET A 60 -0.97 -8.89 6.62
N THR A 61 -2.04 -8.80 5.84
CA THR A 61 -2.25 -9.60 4.65
C THR A 61 -1.82 -8.85 3.40
N TYR A 62 -1.40 -9.56 2.38
CA TYR A 62 -1.01 -8.96 1.10
C TYR A 62 -1.53 -9.75 -0.10
N VAL A 63 -1.59 -9.09 -1.23
CA VAL A 63 -1.86 -9.68 -2.55
C VAL A 63 -0.53 -9.85 -3.25
N SER A 64 -0.29 -11.01 -3.84
CA SER A 64 0.83 -11.19 -4.77
C SER A 64 0.38 -10.83 -6.17
N GLU A 65 1.09 -9.88 -6.76
CA GLU A 65 0.85 -9.40 -8.11
C GLU A 65 2.12 -9.53 -8.94
N TYR A 66 1.99 -10.01 -10.16
CA TYR A 66 3.11 -10.09 -11.08
C TYR A 66 2.66 -9.98 -12.54
N LYS A 67 3.55 -9.46 -13.39
CA LYS A 67 3.28 -9.31 -14.84
C LYS A 67 3.08 -10.67 -15.51
N GLY A 68 2.01 -10.77 -16.29
CA GLY A 68 1.66 -11.96 -17.03
C GLY A 68 2.64 -12.28 -18.16
N THR A 69 2.97 -13.57 -18.30
CA THR A 69 3.61 -14.16 -19.48
C THR A 69 2.65 -15.19 -20.07
N ILE A 70 2.89 -15.66 -21.28
CA ILE A 70 2.01 -16.66 -21.92
C ILE A 70 1.78 -17.87 -21.02
N PRO A 71 2.83 -18.54 -20.45
CA PRO A 71 2.62 -19.67 -19.55
C PRO A 71 1.85 -19.32 -18.27
N THR A 72 2.18 -18.17 -17.65
CA THR A 72 1.53 -17.77 -16.38
C THR A 72 0.06 -17.39 -16.58
N LEU A 73 -0.32 -16.79 -17.72
CA LEU A 73 -1.72 -16.53 -18.07
C LEU A 73 -2.49 -17.83 -18.31
N LEU A 74 -1.90 -18.84 -18.93
CA LEU A 74 -2.53 -20.15 -19.10
C LEU A 74 -2.77 -20.82 -17.75
N ILE A 75 -1.80 -20.78 -16.84
CA ILE A 75 -1.94 -21.30 -15.48
C ILE A 75 -3.05 -20.54 -14.73
N ALA A 76 -3.06 -19.20 -14.82
CA ALA A 76 -4.06 -18.39 -14.16
C ALA A 76 -5.48 -18.68 -14.68
N LYS A 77 -5.64 -18.88 -15.99
CA LYS A 77 -6.93 -19.25 -16.60
C LYS A 77 -7.49 -20.59 -16.09
N LEU A 78 -6.61 -21.52 -15.73
CA LEU A 78 -7.00 -22.85 -15.20
C LEU A 78 -7.13 -22.85 -13.67
N ASN A 79 -6.62 -21.84 -12.98
CA ASN A 79 -6.60 -21.78 -11.52
C ASN A 79 -7.59 -20.72 -11.01
N LYS A 80 -8.75 -21.18 -10.49
CA LYS A 80 -9.81 -20.32 -9.89
C LYS A 80 -9.34 -19.40 -8.76
N ASN A 81 -8.11 -19.52 -8.32
CA ASN A 81 -7.52 -18.75 -7.23
C ASN A 81 -6.55 -17.67 -7.73
N MET A 82 -6.49 -17.50 -9.02
CA MET A 82 -5.71 -16.47 -9.71
C MET A 82 -6.65 -15.69 -10.61
N ASP A 83 -6.54 -14.38 -10.61
CA ASP A 83 -7.25 -13.52 -11.55
C ASP A 83 -6.28 -12.88 -12.53
N ILE A 84 -6.73 -12.74 -13.76
CA ILE A 84 -6.02 -12.02 -14.80
C ILE A 84 -6.63 -10.63 -14.87
N ILE A 85 -5.82 -9.62 -14.59
CA ILE A 85 -6.21 -8.21 -14.55
C ILE A 85 -5.50 -7.48 -15.68
N LYS A 86 -6.18 -6.60 -16.36
CA LYS A 86 -5.57 -5.77 -17.40
C LYS A 86 -4.63 -4.75 -16.78
N LYS A 87 -3.59 -4.37 -17.55
CA LYS A 87 -2.63 -3.36 -17.10
C LYS A 87 -3.32 -2.06 -16.69
N GLU A 88 -4.35 -1.65 -17.43
CA GLU A 88 -5.10 -0.40 -17.20
C GLU A 88 -5.90 -0.39 -15.88
N GLU A 89 -6.12 -1.55 -15.26
CA GLU A 89 -6.80 -1.66 -13.97
C GLU A 89 -5.83 -1.52 -12.78
N VAL A 90 -4.53 -1.73 -13.01
CA VAL A 90 -3.47 -1.68 -11.98
C VAL A 90 -2.63 -0.42 -12.10
N VAL A 91 -2.30 -0.06 -13.32
CA VAL A 91 -1.48 1.10 -13.67
C VAL A 91 -2.42 2.17 -14.19
N TYR A 92 -2.47 3.31 -13.55
CA TYR A 92 -3.26 4.43 -14.06
C TYR A 92 -2.76 4.85 -15.44
N GLU A 93 -3.66 5.39 -16.23
CA GLU A 93 -3.36 5.81 -17.59
C GLU A 93 -2.16 6.77 -17.60
N ASN A 94 -1.19 6.50 -18.50
CA ASN A 94 0.06 7.26 -18.66
C ASN A 94 1.09 7.17 -17.51
N GLU A 95 0.87 6.36 -16.46
CA GLU A 95 1.91 6.12 -15.46
C GLU A 95 3.05 5.23 -16.00
N THR A 96 4.27 5.62 -15.74
CA THR A 96 5.45 4.76 -15.89
C THR A 96 5.58 3.81 -14.68
N GLU A 97 6.34 2.73 -14.83
CA GLU A 97 6.62 1.81 -13.70
C GLU A 97 7.33 2.51 -12.54
N GLU A 98 8.17 3.49 -12.83
CA GLU A 98 8.85 4.28 -11.80
C GLU A 98 7.86 5.14 -11.00
N GLU A 99 6.88 5.74 -11.66
CA GLU A 99 5.84 6.54 -11.01
C GLU A 99 4.89 5.68 -10.19
N VAL A 100 4.48 4.51 -10.68
CA VAL A 100 3.70 3.51 -9.91
C VAL A 100 4.46 3.12 -8.64
N ASN A 101 5.76 2.81 -8.76
CA ASN A 101 6.60 2.46 -7.62
C ASN A 101 6.75 3.62 -6.63
N PHE A 102 6.93 4.84 -7.13
CA PHE A 102 7.01 6.05 -6.29
C PHE A 102 5.70 6.26 -5.53
N ARG A 103 4.57 6.27 -6.22
CA ARG A 103 3.24 6.39 -5.62
C ARG A 103 3.01 5.33 -4.55
N GLY A 104 3.27 4.07 -4.86
CA GLY A 104 3.09 2.97 -3.92
C GLY A 104 3.97 3.09 -2.67
N LYS A 105 5.23 3.56 -2.80
CA LYS A 105 6.12 3.82 -1.66
C LYS A 105 5.64 5.00 -0.82
N MET A 106 5.19 6.08 -1.44
CA MET A 106 4.66 7.24 -0.73
C MET A 106 3.38 6.88 0.06
N MET A 107 2.49 6.08 -0.52
CA MET A 107 1.31 5.57 0.19
C MET A 107 1.69 4.70 1.40
N LEU A 108 2.70 3.84 1.27
CA LEU A 108 3.22 3.03 2.37
C LEU A 108 3.82 3.91 3.48
N LYS A 109 4.59 4.94 3.10
CA LYS A 109 5.21 5.90 4.04
C LYS A 109 4.13 6.66 4.80
N GLU A 110 3.14 7.26 4.12
CA GLU A 110 2.04 7.99 4.76
C GLU A 110 1.25 7.10 5.71
N ALA A 111 0.94 5.85 5.33
CA ALA A 111 0.26 4.90 6.19
C ALA A 111 1.10 4.53 7.43
N SER A 112 2.42 4.38 7.27
CA SER A 112 3.34 4.14 8.38
C SER A 112 3.40 5.35 9.33
N ASP A 113 3.47 6.56 8.80
CA ASP A 113 3.47 7.81 9.58
C ASP A 113 2.18 7.96 10.37
N ASN A 114 1.02 7.78 9.73
CA ASN A 114 -0.28 7.81 10.39
C ASN A 114 -0.34 6.76 11.52
N ALA A 115 0.15 5.53 11.25
CA ALA A 115 0.18 4.45 12.23
C ALA A 115 1.03 4.81 13.46
N ILE A 116 2.20 5.42 13.26
CA ILE A 116 3.07 5.88 14.35
C ILE A 116 2.36 6.97 15.16
N ILE A 117 1.82 7.99 14.50
CA ILE A 117 1.16 9.12 15.18
C ILE A 117 0.00 8.61 16.04
N ILE A 118 -0.92 7.84 15.45
CA ILE A 118 -2.11 7.36 16.15
C ILE A 118 -1.76 6.45 17.31
N SER A 119 -0.87 5.48 17.10
CA SER A 119 -0.51 4.50 18.13
C SER A 119 0.18 5.16 19.33
N TYR A 120 1.03 6.15 19.10
CA TYR A 120 1.67 6.89 20.20
C TYR A 120 0.67 7.75 20.95
N LEU A 121 -0.19 8.50 20.27
CA LEU A 121 -1.26 9.29 20.89
C LEU A 121 -2.19 8.41 21.74
N LYS A 122 -2.64 7.28 21.18
CA LYS A 122 -3.55 6.34 21.87
C LYS A 122 -2.89 5.56 23.01
N ALA A 123 -1.57 5.47 23.03
CA ALA A 123 -0.79 4.88 24.10
C ALA A 123 -0.30 5.89 25.15
N ASP A 124 -0.73 7.15 25.08
CA ASP A 124 -0.27 8.26 25.92
C ASP A 124 1.27 8.42 25.90
N LYS A 125 1.83 8.35 24.69
CA LYS A 125 3.27 8.54 24.46
C LYS A 125 3.51 9.80 23.63
N LEU A 126 4.73 10.35 23.77
CA LEU A 126 5.11 11.55 23.05
C LEU A 126 5.31 11.25 21.57
N VAL A 127 4.64 12.02 20.74
CA VAL A 127 4.83 12.08 19.29
C VAL A 127 4.76 13.52 18.82
N LYS A 128 5.71 13.93 17.98
CA LYS A 128 5.80 15.29 17.42
C LYS A 128 6.11 15.21 15.95
N ILE A 129 5.29 15.85 15.13
CA ILE A 129 5.58 16.05 13.71
C ILE A 129 6.53 17.24 13.60
N LYS A 130 7.77 17.02 13.13
CA LYS A 130 8.77 18.07 12.89
C LYS A 130 8.58 18.79 11.58
N SER A 131 8.27 18.02 10.54
CA SER A 131 7.94 18.53 9.21
C SER A 131 6.93 17.61 8.52
N SER A 132 6.21 18.18 7.56
CA SER A 132 5.21 17.47 6.76
C SER A 132 5.33 17.94 5.32
N ASP A 133 6.05 17.20 4.52
CA ASP A 133 6.23 17.48 3.10
C ASP A 133 5.08 16.86 2.29
N MET A 134 4.61 17.59 1.26
CA MET A 134 3.53 17.16 0.40
C MET A 134 4.04 16.96 -1.02
N TYR A 135 3.94 15.73 -1.54
CA TYR A 135 4.40 15.36 -2.87
C TYR A 135 3.25 15.05 -3.80
N ILE A 136 3.36 15.48 -5.06
CA ILE A 136 2.49 15.03 -6.14
C ILE A 136 2.86 13.57 -6.46
N THR A 137 1.92 12.66 -6.26
CA THR A 137 2.14 11.22 -6.48
C THR A 137 1.36 10.68 -7.67
N TYR A 138 0.34 11.40 -8.14
CA TYR A 138 -0.39 11.10 -9.37
C TYR A 138 -1.05 12.36 -9.94
N ILE A 139 -1.22 12.42 -11.26
CA ILE A 139 -1.90 13.50 -11.99
C ILE A 139 -2.94 12.86 -12.89
N TYR A 140 -4.22 13.23 -12.71
CA TYR A 140 -5.30 12.72 -13.55
C TYR A 140 -5.20 13.26 -14.97
N ASN A 141 -5.56 12.45 -15.97
CA ASN A 141 -5.40 12.80 -17.39
C ASN A 141 -6.20 14.01 -17.85
N ASP A 142 -7.32 14.30 -17.21
CA ASP A 142 -8.19 15.45 -17.46
C ASP A 142 -7.72 16.74 -16.74
N SER A 143 -6.62 16.65 -15.99
CA SER A 143 -6.04 17.79 -15.29
C SER A 143 -5.34 18.73 -16.27
N ASP A 144 -5.62 20.01 -16.13
CA ASP A 144 -4.95 21.08 -16.88
C ASP A 144 -3.88 21.72 -15.99
N THR A 145 -2.67 21.13 -16.04
CA THR A 145 -1.56 21.52 -15.16
C THR A 145 -0.21 21.16 -15.80
N ASP A 146 0.83 21.90 -15.45
CA ASP A 146 2.23 21.58 -15.75
C ASP A 146 2.99 20.98 -14.53
N LEU A 147 2.27 20.66 -13.44
CA LEU A 147 2.79 19.87 -12.32
C LEU A 147 3.38 18.55 -12.80
N LYS A 148 4.35 18.03 -12.06
CA LYS A 148 4.98 16.73 -12.34
C LYS A 148 4.93 15.82 -11.11
N ILE A 149 4.94 14.53 -11.36
CA ILE A 149 5.16 13.53 -10.30
C ILE A 149 6.49 13.84 -9.61
N LYS A 150 6.52 13.68 -8.27
CA LYS A 150 7.62 14.05 -7.37
C LYS A 150 7.76 15.56 -7.10
N ASP A 151 6.93 16.43 -7.67
CA ASP A 151 6.90 17.81 -7.24
C ASP A 151 6.51 17.89 -5.76
N LYS A 152 7.36 18.50 -4.93
CA LYS A 152 7.10 18.82 -3.55
C LYS A 152 6.46 20.21 -3.49
N ILE A 153 5.24 20.30 -3.00
CA ILE A 153 4.50 21.56 -2.91
C ILE A 153 5.06 22.42 -1.79
N ILE A 154 5.34 23.68 -2.06
CA ILE A 154 5.85 24.65 -1.09
C ILE A 154 4.82 25.77 -0.82
N SER A 155 4.25 26.35 -1.87
CA SER A 155 3.27 27.42 -1.72
C SER A 155 2.29 27.47 -2.88
N ILE A 156 1.12 28.05 -2.63
CA ILE A 156 0.10 28.36 -3.65
C ILE A 156 -0.13 29.87 -3.63
N ASP A 157 0.02 30.54 -4.78
CA ASP A 157 -0.11 31.98 -4.93
C ASP A 157 0.72 32.75 -3.87
N ASN A 158 1.95 32.29 -3.63
CA ASN A 158 2.93 32.76 -2.63
C ASN A 158 2.53 32.54 -1.15
N ILE A 159 1.44 31.82 -0.87
CA ILE A 159 1.06 31.42 0.50
C ILE A 159 1.63 30.03 0.78
N ILE A 160 2.47 29.91 1.80
CA ILE A 160 3.03 28.62 2.23
C ILE A 160 1.88 27.71 2.68
N VAL A 161 1.92 26.45 2.25
CA VAL A 161 0.91 25.44 2.59
C VAL A 161 1.55 24.25 3.30
N ASN A 162 0.91 23.76 4.37
CA ASN A 162 1.41 22.66 5.19
C ASN A 162 0.41 21.49 5.29
N SER A 163 -0.79 21.65 4.71
CA SER A 163 -1.82 20.61 4.74
C SER A 163 -2.67 20.58 3.47
N LYS A 164 -3.28 19.42 3.20
CA LYS A 164 -4.25 19.25 2.11
C LYS A 164 -5.51 20.10 2.34
N GLU A 165 -5.85 20.36 3.59
CA GLU A 165 -6.97 21.23 4.01
C GLU A 165 -6.70 22.68 3.63
N GLU A 166 -5.49 23.19 3.91
CA GLU A 166 -5.08 24.54 3.49
C GLU A 166 -5.09 24.69 1.98
N ILE A 167 -4.62 23.65 1.24
CA ILE A 167 -4.71 23.65 -0.23
C ILE A 167 -6.17 23.78 -0.68
N LYS A 168 -7.08 22.96 -0.11
CA LYS A 168 -8.51 23.00 -0.47
C LYS A 168 -9.13 24.36 -0.23
N GLU A 169 -8.82 25.02 0.88
CA GLU A 169 -9.34 26.34 1.18
C GLU A 169 -8.76 27.41 0.22
N LEU A 170 -7.47 27.35 -0.08
CA LEU A 170 -6.82 28.33 -0.96
C LEU A 170 -7.27 28.24 -2.42
N ILE A 171 -7.68 27.07 -2.89
CA ILE A 171 -8.15 26.88 -4.28
C ILE A 171 -9.65 27.15 -4.44
N LYS A 172 -10.39 27.26 -3.33
CA LYS A 172 -11.82 27.52 -3.34
C LYS A 172 -12.12 28.82 -4.10
N ASN A 173 -13.05 28.75 -5.03
CA ASN A 173 -13.46 29.88 -5.89
C ASN A 173 -12.35 30.45 -6.82
N LYS A 174 -11.28 29.69 -7.05
CA LYS A 174 -10.26 30.06 -8.04
C LYS A 174 -10.43 29.25 -9.32
N ASN A 175 -10.09 29.85 -10.45
CA ASN A 175 -10.06 29.16 -11.74
C ASN A 175 -8.66 28.68 -12.09
N LYS A 176 -7.64 29.39 -11.64
CA LYS A 176 -6.22 29.10 -11.89
C LYS A 176 -5.38 29.50 -10.70
N ILE A 177 -4.35 28.72 -10.43
CA ILE A 177 -3.39 28.97 -9.33
C ILE A 177 -1.97 28.81 -9.83
N LYS A 178 -1.05 29.52 -9.15
CA LYS A 178 0.39 29.35 -9.28
C LYS A 178 0.91 28.54 -8.08
N ILE A 179 1.68 27.50 -8.34
CA ILE A 179 2.19 26.60 -7.32
C ILE A 179 3.72 26.61 -7.37
N LYS A 180 4.35 26.99 -6.27
CA LYS A 180 5.80 26.85 -6.13
C LYS A 180 6.10 25.44 -5.64
N VAL A 181 6.99 24.74 -6.34
CA VAL A 181 7.37 23.37 -6.03
C VAL A 181 8.89 23.19 -6.02
N ILE A 182 9.35 22.13 -5.36
CA ILE A 182 10.73 21.64 -5.46
C ILE A 182 10.69 20.27 -6.13
N ASN A 183 11.52 20.08 -7.16
CA ASN A 183 11.74 18.80 -7.83
C ASN A 183 13.22 18.67 -8.14
N ASP A 184 13.85 17.51 -7.84
CA ASP A 184 15.28 17.28 -8.00
C ASP A 184 16.16 18.40 -7.40
N ASN A 185 15.79 18.87 -6.19
CA ASN A 185 16.45 19.94 -5.43
C ASN A 185 16.46 21.31 -6.14
N LYS A 186 15.57 21.53 -7.13
CA LYS A 186 15.40 22.81 -7.80
C LYS A 186 13.99 23.33 -7.61
N GLU A 187 13.88 24.64 -7.46
CA GLU A 187 12.59 25.32 -7.38
C GLU A 187 12.01 25.56 -8.77
N TYR A 188 10.70 25.35 -8.89
CA TYR A 188 9.92 25.64 -10.11
C TYR A 188 8.63 26.35 -9.75
N GLU A 189 8.16 27.19 -10.66
CA GLU A 189 6.78 27.67 -10.68
C GLU A 189 5.97 26.80 -11.64
N ARG A 190 4.85 26.30 -11.15
CA ARG A 190 3.90 25.50 -11.88
C ARG A 190 2.54 26.16 -11.86
N TYR A 191 1.70 25.79 -12.80
CA TYR A 191 0.34 26.31 -12.89
C TYR A 191 -0.66 25.15 -12.93
N ALA A 192 -1.84 25.39 -12.38
CA ALA A 192 -2.95 24.46 -12.47
C ALA A 192 -4.27 25.21 -12.63
N THR A 193 -5.12 24.71 -13.53
CA THR A 193 -6.51 25.13 -13.66
C THR A 193 -7.36 24.32 -12.68
N ILE A 194 -8.26 25.00 -11.97
CA ILE A 194 -9.17 24.37 -11.02
C ILE A 194 -10.45 23.97 -11.76
N LYS A 195 -10.75 22.67 -11.72
CA LYS A 195 -11.99 22.09 -12.27
C LYS A 195 -12.78 21.46 -11.11
N ASP A 196 -14.03 21.86 -10.95
CA ASP A 196 -14.91 21.35 -9.88
C ASP A 196 -14.27 21.43 -8.48
N GLY A 197 -13.54 22.53 -8.21
CA GLY A 197 -12.86 22.74 -6.93
C GLY A 197 -11.66 21.85 -6.68
N LYS A 198 -11.08 21.23 -7.74
CA LYS A 198 -9.94 20.31 -7.65
C LYS A 198 -8.83 20.70 -8.63
N ILE A 199 -7.60 20.40 -8.23
CA ILE A 199 -6.40 20.51 -9.09
C ILE A 199 -6.31 19.29 -10.04
N GLY A 200 -6.89 18.15 -9.66
CA GLY A 200 -6.79 16.90 -10.41
C GLY A 200 -5.47 16.17 -10.16
N VAL A 201 -4.98 16.17 -8.92
CA VAL A 201 -3.76 15.47 -8.51
C VAL A 201 -3.98 14.68 -7.21
N ILE A 202 -3.17 13.64 -6.99
CA ILE A 202 -3.06 12.99 -5.69
C ILE A 202 -1.82 13.54 -4.98
N VAL A 203 -2.04 14.03 -3.76
CA VAL A 203 -0.99 14.52 -2.86
C VAL A 203 -0.81 13.54 -1.71
N THR A 204 0.44 13.17 -1.42
CA THR A 204 0.80 12.25 -0.35
C THR A 204 1.81 12.91 0.59
N TYR A 205 1.65 12.69 1.88
CA TYR A 205 2.56 13.22 2.90
C TYR A 205 3.81 12.37 3.06
N ASP A 206 4.94 13.04 3.31
CA ASP A 206 6.16 12.49 3.91
C ASP A 206 6.45 13.29 5.17
N ARG A 207 6.40 12.64 6.34
CA ARG A 207 6.57 13.33 7.63
C ARG A 207 7.85 12.91 8.32
N ASP A 208 8.56 13.89 8.90
CA ASP A 208 9.60 13.65 9.91
C ASP A 208 8.93 13.65 11.29
N ILE A 209 9.00 12.51 11.99
CA ILE A 209 8.28 12.28 13.23
C ILE A 209 9.29 11.95 14.34
N GLU A 210 9.24 12.71 15.41
CA GLU A 210 9.97 12.44 16.64
C GLU A 210 9.06 11.75 17.66
N THR A 211 9.57 10.68 18.29
CA THR A 211 8.80 9.89 19.26
C THR A 211 9.59 9.59 20.53
N TYR A 212 8.85 9.42 21.64
CA TYR A 212 9.41 8.85 22.85
C TYR A 212 8.40 7.85 23.48
N PRO A 213 8.82 6.57 23.70
CA PRO A 213 10.11 5.96 23.36
C PRO A 213 10.40 6.03 21.85
N LYS A 214 11.69 5.98 21.48
CA LYS A 214 12.11 6.11 20.08
C LYS A 214 11.68 4.89 19.27
N ILE A 215 11.17 5.14 18.09
CA ILE A 215 10.84 4.11 17.10
C ILE A 215 11.83 4.16 15.93
N LYS A 216 12.20 2.99 15.43
CA LYS A 216 12.95 2.82 14.19
C LYS A 216 12.11 1.98 13.24
N VAL A 217 11.86 2.50 12.05
CA VAL A 217 11.21 1.77 10.96
C VAL A 217 12.27 1.09 10.11
N VAL A 218 12.07 -0.19 9.80
CA VAL A 218 12.95 -0.98 8.92
C VAL A 218 12.23 -1.21 7.61
N ASP A 219 12.65 -0.47 6.59
CA ASP A 219 12.06 -0.57 5.25
C ASP A 219 12.36 -1.93 4.60
N LYS A 220 11.40 -2.46 3.90
CA LYS A 220 11.53 -3.66 3.08
C LYS A 220 11.44 -3.30 1.60
N LYS A 221 12.29 -3.92 0.80
CA LYS A 221 12.21 -3.79 -0.66
C LYS A 221 10.92 -4.47 -1.17
N ASN A 222 10.37 -3.93 -2.25
CA ASN A 222 9.20 -4.48 -2.95
C ASN A 222 7.90 -4.54 -2.13
N GLU A 223 7.72 -3.58 -1.21
CA GLU A 223 6.47 -3.39 -0.51
C GLU A 223 5.90 -2.01 -0.83
N TYR A 224 4.60 -1.98 -1.08
CA TYR A 224 3.90 -0.83 -1.60
C TYR A 224 2.47 -0.75 -1.05
N GLY A 225 1.93 0.46 -1.01
CA GLY A 225 0.52 0.71 -0.70
C GLY A 225 0.21 0.86 0.78
N SER A 226 -0.98 1.35 1.06
CA SER A 226 -1.44 1.79 2.39
C SER A 226 -2.23 0.73 3.18
N SER A 227 -2.57 -0.40 2.55
CA SER A 227 -3.54 -1.37 3.10
C SER A 227 -3.09 -2.12 4.37
N GLY A 228 -1.84 -1.94 4.80
CA GLY A 228 -1.31 -2.47 6.07
C GLY A 228 -1.43 -1.51 7.25
N GLY A 229 -1.97 -0.30 7.05
CA GLY A 229 -1.99 0.78 8.03
C GLY A 229 -2.64 0.40 9.37
N LEU A 230 -3.84 -0.18 9.34
CA LEU A 230 -4.53 -0.66 10.54
C LEU A 230 -3.67 -1.63 11.35
N MET A 231 -3.11 -2.63 10.69
CA MET A 231 -2.34 -3.68 11.39
C MET A 231 -1.03 -3.14 11.95
N THR A 232 -0.41 -2.20 11.26
CA THR A 232 0.76 -1.47 11.73
C THR A 232 0.44 -0.66 12.99
N THR A 233 -0.68 0.06 12.98
CA THR A 233 -1.14 0.84 14.15
C THR A 233 -1.37 -0.06 15.36
N LEU A 234 -2.05 -1.18 15.17
CA LEU A 234 -2.30 -2.16 16.24
C LEU A 234 -1.00 -2.76 16.80
N LEU A 235 -0.03 -3.07 15.94
CA LEU A 235 1.26 -3.59 16.36
C LEU A 235 2.02 -2.57 17.22
N ILE A 236 2.16 -1.33 16.73
CA ILE A 236 2.88 -0.28 17.44
C ILE A 236 2.20 0.01 18.79
N TYR A 237 0.88 0.13 18.81
CA TYR A 237 0.10 0.31 20.03
C TYR A 237 0.33 -0.83 21.02
N ASN A 238 0.29 -2.08 20.57
CA ASN A 238 0.54 -3.25 21.42
C ASN A 238 1.94 -3.24 22.03
N LYS A 239 2.94 -2.81 21.26
CA LYS A 239 4.33 -2.66 21.74
C LYS A 239 4.50 -1.52 22.77
N LEU A 240 3.65 -0.51 22.72
CA LEU A 240 3.71 0.66 23.61
C LEU A 240 2.92 0.47 24.90
N THR A 241 2.05 -0.53 25.00
CA THR A 241 1.14 -0.75 26.13
C THR A 241 1.44 -2.05 26.86
N LYS A 242 1.20 -2.07 28.19
CA LYS A 242 1.40 -3.28 29.00
C LYS A 242 0.38 -4.37 28.70
N PHE A 243 -0.81 -4.01 28.25
CA PHE A 243 -1.87 -4.96 27.96
C PHE A 243 -1.66 -5.53 26.53
N ASP A 244 -1.40 -6.85 26.47
CA ASP A 244 -1.26 -7.55 25.19
C ASP A 244 -2.63 -7.80 24.55
N ILE A 245 -2.97 -6.97 23.55
CA ILE A 245 -4.25 -7.09 22.82
C ILE A 245 -4.36 -8.37 21.99
N THR A 246 -3.27 -9.10 21.78
CA THR A 246 -3.31 -10.34 21.00
C THR A 246 -3.87 -11.50 21.82
N LYS A 247 -3.72 -11.49 23.15
CA LYS A 247 -4.09 -12.59 24.07
C LYS A 247 -3.55 -13.95 23.63
N GLY A 248 -2.40 -13.97 22.94
CA GLY A 248 -1.79 -15.18 22.41
C GLY A 248 -2.30 -15.64 21.04
N LEU A 249 -3.24 -14.92 20.42
CA LEU A 249 -3.82 -15.27 19.13
C LEU A 249 -2.98 -14.75 17.96
N LYS A 250 -3.11 -15.40 16.81
CA LYS A 250 -2.62 -14.93 15.51
C LYS A 250 -3.67 -14.05 14.86
N ILE A 251 -3.51 -12.74 15.01
CA ILE A 251 -4.42 -11.74 14.45
C ILE A 251 -3.93 -11.37 13.06
N ALA A 252 -4.78 -11.49 12.07
CA ALA A 252 -4.57 -11.02 10.72
C ALA A 252 -5.58 -9.92 10.38
N GLY A 253 -5.26 -9.10 9.40
CA GLY A 253 -6.19 -8.08 8.94
C GLY A 253 -5.63 -7.24 7.81
N THR A 254 -6.41 -6.24 7.44
CA THR A 254 -6.10 -5.26 6.42
C THR A 254 -6.90 -3.99 6.67
N GLY A 255 -6.50 -2.90 6.07
CA GLY A 255 -7.17 -1.60 6.14
C GLY A 255 -6.16 -0.47 6.01
N THR A 256 -6.55 0.60 5.33
CA THR A 256 -5.80 1.86 5.43
C THR A 256 -6.03 2.46 6.82
N ILE A 257 -5.28 3.48 7.15
CA ILE A 257 -5.44 4.23 8.40
C ILE A 257 -5.26 5.71 8.14
N GLU A 258 -6.29 6.49 8.44
CA GLU A 258 -6.23 7.94 8.38
C GLU A 258 -5.75 8.51 9.71
N ILE A 259 -5.27 9.75 9.70
CA ILE A 259 -4.67 10.38 10.88
C ILE A 259 -5.67 10.58 12.04
N ASP A 260 -6.97 10.57 11.76
CA ASP A 260 -8.05 10.61 12.76
C ASP A 260 -8.40 9.23 13.35
N GLY A 261 -7.76 8.17 12.85
CA GLY A 261 -8.01 6.79 13.26
C GLY A 261 -9.07 6.06 12.45
N THR A 262 -9.63 6.70 11.42
CA THR A 262 -10.58 6.03 10.49
C THR A 262 -9.88 4.94 9.69
N VAL A 263 -10.55 3.80 9.55
CA VAL A 263 -10.08 2.65 8.77
C VAL A 263 -10.79 2.64 7.42
N GLY A 264 -10.00 2.80 6.35
CA GLY A 264 -10.51 2.84 4.99
C GLY A 264 -10.45 1.51 4.25
N GLU A 265 -11.24 1.43 3.20
CA GLU A 265 -11.37 0.27 2.31
C GLU A 265 -10.07 -0.05 1.56
N ILE A 266 -9.98 -1.29 1.09
CA ILE A 266 -8.82 -1.80 0.35
C ILE A 266 -9.28 -2.71 -0.79
N ASP A 267 -8.39 -2.92 -1.74
CA ASP A 267 -8.60 -3.87 -2.83
C ASP A 267 -8.13 -5.29 -2.48
N GLY A 268 -8.65 -6.28 -3.22
CA GLY A 268 -8.18 -7.65 -3.15
C GLY A 268 -8.56 -8.39 -1.86
N ILE A 269 -9.70 -8.07 -1.23
CA ILE A 269 -10.14 -8.66 0.03
C ILE A 269 -10.23 -10.20 -0.03
N LYS A 270 -10.64 -10.77 -1.18
CA LYS A 270 -10.72 -12.22 -1.38
C LYS A 270 -9.36 -12.93 -1.24
N TYR A 271 -8.28 -12.32 -1.75
CA TYR A 271 -6.93 -12.86 -1.65
C TYR A 271 -6.36 -12.73 -0.24
N LYS A 272 -6.63 -11.60 0.39
CA LYS A 272 -6.19 -11.29 1.74
C LYS A 272 -6.83 -12.21 2.77
N LEU A 273 -8.15 -12.39 2.69
CA LEU A 273 -8.87 -13.34 3.54
C LEU A 273 -8.38 -14.78 3.33
N ARG A 274 -8.19 -15.18 2.07
CA ARG A 274 -7.65 -16.50 1.76
C ARG A 274 -6.23 -16.70 2.31
N GLY A 275 -5.37 -15.67 2.23
CA GLY A 275 -4.06 -15.69 2.84
C GLY A 275 -4.12 -15.89 4.35
N ALA A 276 -5.01 -15.18 5.03
CA ALA A 276 -5.24 -15.33 6.46
C ALA A 276 -5.69 -16.75 6.83
N VAL A 277 -6.62 -17.34 6.07
CA VAL A 277 -7.09 -18.72 6.30
C VAL A 277 -5.98 -19.75 6.06
N LYS A 278 -5.23 -19.62 4.97
CA LYS A 278 -4.11 -20.51 4.62
C LYS A 278 -3.04 -20.53 5.72
N GLU A 279 -2.75 -19.38 6.29
CA GLU A 279 -1.76 -19.20 7.35
C GLU A 279 -2.35 -19.43 8.77
N LYS A 280 -3.61 -19.92 8.85
CA LYS A 280 -4.29 -20.27 10.10
C LYS A 280 -4.37 -19.10 11.09
N ALA A 281 -4.80 -17.93 10.63
CA ALA A 281 -5.13 -16.81 11.51
C ALA A 281 -6.40 -17.13 12.31
N ASP A 282 -6.42 -16.72 13.59
CA ASP A 282 -7.57 -16.92 14.48
C ASP A 282 -8.67 -15.87 14.20
N VAL A 283 -8.24 -14.65 13.92
CA VAL A 283 -9.11 -13.49 13.68
C VAL A 283 -8.65 -12.75 12.43
N PHE A 284 -9.61 -12.27 11.64
CA PHE A 284 -9.38 -11.39 10.49
C PHE A 284 -10.13 -10.08 10.64
N LEU A 285 -9.39 -8.99 10.85
CA LEU A 285 -9.93 -7.65 10.93
C LEU A 285 -10.09 -7.07 9.52
N VAL A 286 -11.26 -6.52 9.22
CA VAL A 286 -11.58 -6.03 7.88
C VAL A 286 -12.30 -4.68 7.95
N PRO A 287 -11.99 -3.72 7.06
CA PRO A 287 -12.72 -2.45 6.98
C PRO A 287 -14.22 -2.66 6.71
N SER A 288 -15.06 -1.76 7.22
CA SER A 288 -16.52 -1.83 7.03
C SER A 288 -16.94 -1.92 5.58
N GLY A 289 -16.29 -1.17 4.68
CA GLY A 289 -16.61 -1.20 3.25
C GLY A 289 -16.33 -2.56 2.60
N ASN A 290 -15.33 -3.30 3.10
CA ASN A 290 -15.01 -4.65 2.61
C ASN A 290 -15.71 -5.78 3.37
N TYR A 291 -16.43 -5.49 4.46
CA TYR A 291 -16.97 -6.52 5.36
C TYR A 291 -17.96 -7.46 4.68
N LYS A 292 -18.92 -6.89 3.92
CA LYS A 292 -19.94 -7.69 3.21
C LYS A 292 -19.30 -8.64 2.19
N GLU A 293 -18.31 -8.16 1.45
CA GLU A 293 -17.56 -8.96 0.47
C GLU A 293 -16.78 -10.09 1.15
N ALA A 294 -16.08 -9.79 2.26
CA ALA A 294 -15.34 -10.77 3.04
C ALA A 294 -16.25 -11.89 3.58
N LEU A 295 -17.44 -11.55 4.10
CA LEU A 295 -18.44 -12.53 4.55
C LEU A 295 -18.96 -13.41 3.41
N LYS A 296 -19.28 -12.82 2.27
CA LYS A 296 -19.69 -13.56 1.07
C LYS A 296 -18.63 -14.58 0.66
N TYR A 297 -17.36 -14.16 0.61
CA TYR A 297 -16.24 -15.02 0.25
C TYR A 297 -15.98 -16.14 1.27
N LYS A 298 -16.06 -15.81 2.56
CA LYS A 298 -16.01 -16.81 3.65
C LYS A 298 -17.05 -17.89 3.47
N LYS A 299 -18.32 -17.50 3.19
CA LYS A 299 -19.44 -18.44 3.00
C LYS A 299 -19.23 -19.33 1.77
N GLN A 300 -18.87 -18.72 0.63
CA GLN A 300 -18.66 -19.45 -0.64
C GLN A 300 -17.55 -20.50 -0.54
N ASN A 301 -16.49 -20.22 0.22
CA ASN A 301 -15.33 -21.12 0.35
C ASN A 301 -15.35 -21.96 1.64
N LYS A 302 -16.40 -21.85 2.46
CA LYS A 302 -16.57 -22.55 3.74
C LYS A 302 -15.37 -22.34 4.69
N TYR A 303 -14.81 -21.12 4.71
CA TYR A 303 -13.68 -20.80 5.57
C TYR A 303 -14.09 -20.75 7.04
N ASN A 304 -13.26 -21.34 7.89
CA ASN A 304 -13.44 -21.32 9.35
C ASN A 304 -12.48 -20.29 9.96
N ILE A 305 -12.85 -19.02 9.91
CA ILE A 305 -12.10 -17.92 10.51
C ILE A 305 -13.09 -16.87 11.07
N LYS A 306 -12.77 -16.26 12.19
CA LYS A 306 -13.55 -15.15 12.73
C LYS A 306 -13.25 -13.89 11.93
N ILE A 307 -14.26 -13.30 11.28
CA ILE A 307 -14.16 -12.01 10.59
C ILE A 307 -14.79 -10.94 11.48
N VAL A 308 -14.09 -9.84 11.63
CA VAL A 308 -14.48 -8.70 12.48
C VAL A 308 -14.47 -7.42 11.66
N GLU A 309 -15.61 -6.76 11.61
CA GLU A 309 -15.77 -5.45 10.99
C GLU A 309 -15.15 -4.37 11.87
N VAL A 310 -14.37 -3.46 11.26
CA VAL A 310 -13.80 -2.31 11.95
C VAL A 310 -13.98 -1.04 11.11
N LYS A 311 -14.41 0.04 11.75
CA LYS A 311 -14.53 1.38 11.16
C LYS A 311 -13.41 2.29 11.58
N THR A 312 -12.91 2.08 12.80
CA THR A 312 -11.87 2.88 13.40
C THR A 312 -10.83 2.00 14.09
N PHE A 313 -9.67 2.57 14.38
CA PHE A 313 -8.66 1.95 15.23
C PHE A 313 -9.23 1.55 16.60
N ASP A 314 -10.05 2.43 17.20
CA ASP A 314 -10.65 2.19 18.52
C ASP A 314 -11.60 0.98 18.49
N ASP A 315 -12.36 0.77 17.41
CA ASP A 315 -13.20 -0.43 17.25
C ASP A 315 -12.36 -1.71 17.29
N ALA A 316 -11.23 -1.72 16.57
CA ALA A 316 -10.33 -2.86 16.56
C ALA A 316 -9.73 -3.15 17.93
N VAL A 317 -9.24 -2.11 18.64
CA VAL A 317 -8.68 -2.25 19.98
C VAL A 317 -9.73 -2.72 20.98
N ASN A 318 -10.93 -2.14 20.95
CA ASN A 318 -12.03 -2.51 21.85
C ASN A 318 -12.45 -3.96 21.63
N TYR A 319 -12.60 -4.39 20.38
CA TYR A 319 -12.88 -5.79 20.08
C TYR A 319 -11.80 -6.73 20.66
N LEU A 320 -10.51 -6.44 20.38
CA LEU A 320 -9.39 -7.28 20.84
C LEU A 320 -9.25 -7.30 22.39
N LYS A 321 -9.58 -6.21 23.06
CA LYS A 321 -9.58 -6.15 24.54
C LYS A 321 -10.72 -6.96 25.17
N ASN A 322 -11.83 -7.12 24.47
CA ASN A 322 -13.06 -7.75 25.00
C ASN A 322 -13.27 -9.21 24.52
N MET A 323 -12.33 -9.75 23.72
CA MET A 323 -12.34 -11.17 23.33
C MET A 323 -12.24 -12.13 24.51
#